data_3ca09be45f91b4aeb467cae4d6734b78
#
_entry.id   3ca09be45f91b4aeb467cae4d6734b78
#
_cell.length_a   1.000
_cell.length_b   1.000
_cell.length_c   1.000
_cell.angle_alpha   90.00
_cell.angle_beta   90.00
_cell.angle_gamma   90.00
#
_symmetry.space_group_name_H-M   'P 1'
#
loop_
_entity.id
_entity.type
_entity.pdbx_description
1 polymer ?
#
loop_
_entity_poly.entity_id
_entity_poly.type
_entity_poly.pdbx_seq_one_letter_code
_entity_poly.pdbx_strand_id
1 'polypeptide(L)'
;MKSRLVLLACCLALLSSCGQGDKGTGKAPEFAVIEAKTTTANLTNSYPATIKGKQDVEIRPMVSGFITKLHVDEGATVRKGQVLFSIDPVQYQAAVNSAKAAVETAKAAVNTQELTVNNKRELNKKNIISDYDLQMAENQLAQTKAQLAQANAQLVNAKNNLSYTSVTSPSDGVVGSIPYRVGSLVSPSVASPLTTVADISEMYAYFSMTERQLLSQIREGGSTKEILEKMPDVQLQLIDGTMYADSGRVETISGVIDQTTGSVTMRALFPNKHNVLRSGSTGNVVFPNPLHDVIMIPQSATTEIQDKQFVFVLQPDNTLKNTEVKVFSLDDGKYYYVTEGLKAGEKIVIEGVQNLKDGQSI
;
A
#
# COMPACT_ATOMS: atom_id res chain seq x y z
N MET A 1 35.32 -89.54 -14.38
CA MET A 1 36.60 -89.03 -13.85
C MET A 1 37.37 -88.09 -14.83
N LYS A 2 36.74 -87.53 -15.92
CA LYS A 2 37.45 -86.68 -16.91
C LYS A 2 37.08 -85.19 -16.81
N SER A 3 36.07 -84.87 -15.96
CA SER A 3 35.58 -83.46 -15.85
C SER A 3 36.27 -82.65 -14.74
N ARG A 4 37.00 -83.25 -13.80
CA ARG A 4 37.65 -82.52 -12.68
C ARG A 4 39.10 -82.12 -13.00
N LEU A 5 39.69 -82.63 -14.07
CA LEU A 5 41.07 -82.31 -14.45
C LEU A 5 41.18 -81.04 -15.33
N VAL A 6 40.08 -80.65 -16.01
CA VAL A 6 40.03 -79.45 -16.84
C VAL A 6 39.82 -78.18 -16.02
N LEU A 7 39.19 -78.28 -14.87
CA LEU A 7 38.95 -77.12 -13.98
C LEU A 7 40.20 -76.69 -13.20
N LEU A 8 41.15 -77.59 -12.98
CA LEU A 8 42.44 -77.29 -12.28
C LEU A 8 43.50 -76.62 -13.20
N ALA A 9 43.39 -76.84 -14.50
CA ALA A 9 44.31 -76.23 -15.48
C ALA A 9 43.94 -74.80 -15.82
N CYS A 10 42.64 -74.38 -15.70
CA CYS A 10 42.17 -73.02 -15.88
C CYS A 10 42.50 -72.05 -14.71
N CYS A 11 42.65 -72.58 -13.50
CA CYS A 11 42.98 -71.74 -12.33
C CYS A 11 44.49 -71.38 -12.23
N LEU A 12 45.41 -72.11 -12.89
CA LEU A 12 46.85 -71.80 -12.87
C LEU A 12 47.27 -70.78 -13.92
N ALA A 13 46.43 -70.46 -14.93
CA ALA A 13 46.75 -69.50 -15.99
C ALA A 13 46.40 -68.05 -15.67
N LEU A 14 45.83 -67.76 -14.50
CA LEU A 14 45.40 -66.42 -14.08
C LEU A 14 46.36 -65.70 -13.10
N LEU A 15 47.52 -66.26 -12.81
CA LEU A 15 48.48 -65.68 -11.84
C LEU A 15 49.76 -65.09 -12.44
N SER A 16 49.85 -64.90 -13.78
CA SER A 16 51.03 -64.31 -14.41
C SER A 16 50.78 -63.06 -15.20
N SER A 17 49.88 -62.16 -14.69
CA SER A 17 49.77 -60.80 -15.22
C SER A 17 50.02 -59.77 -14.09
N CYS A 18 51.22 -59.73 -13.59
CA CYS A 18 51.66 -58.66 -12.70
C CYS A 18 52.94 -58.09 -13.29
N GLY A 19 52.84 -56.85 -13.81
CA GLY A 19 54.05 -56.06 -14.08
C GLY A 19 54.17 -55.44 -15.45
N GLN A 20 53.44 -54.39 -15.68
CA GLN A 20 53.96 -53.24 -16.42
C GLN A 20 53.22 -52.01 -15.91
N GLY A 21 53.84 -51.32 -14.94
CA GLY A 21 53.40 -50.01 -14.52
C GLY A 21 53.57 -49.05 -15.70
N ASP A 22 52.42 -48.80 -16.36
CA ASP A 22 52.35 -47.69 -17.28
C ASP A 22 52.43 -46.41 -16.38
N LYS A 23 53.56 -45.74 -16.49
CA LYS A 23 53.74 -44.38 -16.03
C LYS A 23 52.83 -43.52 -16.91
N GLY A 24 51.52 -43.58 -16.67
CA GLY A 24 50.60 -42.59 -17.17
C GLY A 24 51.11 -41.23 -16.68
N THR A 25 51.67 -40.46 -17.57
CA THR A 25 51.79 -39.01 -17.41
C THR A 25 50.38 -38.51 -17.13
N GLY A 26 50.02 -38.46 -15.86
CA GLY A 26 48.77 -37.82 -15.43
C GLY A 26 48.83 -36.39 -15.94
N LYS A 27 48.09 -36.10 -17.01
CA LYS A 27 47.73 -34.72 -17.30
C LYS A 27 47.18 -34.17 -15.99
N ALA A 28 47.81 -33.13 -15.46
CA ALA A 28 47.27 -32.40 -14.34
C ALA A 28 45.81 -32.06 -14.68
N PRO A 29 44.87 -32.28 -13.80
CA PRO A 29 43.48 -31.95 -14.08
C PRO A 29 43.41 -30.49 -14.49
N GLU A 30 42.98 -30.23 -15.75
CA GLU A 30 42.74 -28.87 -16.22
C GLU A 30 41.53 -28.33 -15.46
N PHE A 31 41.74 -27.44 -14.52
CA PHE A 31 40.70 -26.76 -13.81
C PHE A 31 40.19 -25.57 -14.64
N ALA A 32 38.91 -25.48 -14.85
CA ALA A 32 38.31 -24.32 -15.50
C ALA A 32 38.44 -23.08 -14.60
N VAL A 33 39.08 -22.04 -15.16
CA VAL A 33 39.35 -20.78 -14.44
C VAL A 33 38.69 -19.64 -15.17
N ILE A 34 38.05 -18.77 -14.45
CA ILE A 34 37.49 -17.50 -14.98
C ILE A 34 38.16 -16.30 -14.33
N GLU A 35 38.20 -15.20 -15.06
CA GLU A 35 38.64 -13.90 -14.55
C GLU A 35 37.49 -13.18 -13.91
N ALA A 36 37.67 -12.72 -12.68
CA ALA A 36 36.69 -11.94 -11.93
C ALA A 36 36.47 -10.56 -12.57
N LYS A 37 35.32 -10.37 -13.20
CA LYS A 37 34.97 -9.11 -13.86
C LYS A 37 33.95 -8.36 -13.07
N THR A 38 34.13 -7.04 -12.94
CA THR A 38 33.11 -6.17 -12.32
C THR A 38 31.91 -6.03 -13.24
N THR A 39 30.75 -6.02 -12.61
CA THR A 39 29.45 -5.78 -13.25
C THR A 39 28.58 -4.92 -12.35
N THR A 40 27.55 -4.33 -12.90
CA THR A 40 26.52 -3.66 -12.10
C THR A 40 25.39 -4.66 -11.84
N ALA A 41 25.08 -4.89 -10.58
CA ALA A 41 23.95 -5.71 -10.17
C ALA A 41 22.79 -4.81 -9.77
N ASN A 42 21.60 -5.10 -10.29
CA ASN A 42 20.38 -4.46 -9.81
C ASN A 42 19.78 -5.37 -8.73
N LEU A 43 20.18 -5.17 -7.48
CA LEU A 43 19.44 -5.76 -6.37
C LEU A 43 18.14 -4.99 -6.20
N THR A 44 17.08 -5.71 -5.91
CA THR A 44 15.78 -5.10 -5.64
C THR A 44 15.30 -5.56 -4.27
N ASN A 45 14.94 -4.61 -3.44
CA ASN A 45 14.23 -4.91 -2.20
C ASN A 45 12.73 -4.79 -2.47
N SER A 46 12.01 -5.88 -2.28
CA SER A 46 10.57 -5.97 -2.54
C SER A 46 9.79 -6.00 -1.22
N TYR A 47 8.77 -5.15 -1.11
CA TYR A 47 7.92 -5.03 0.07
C TYR A 47 6.48 -5.23 -0.33
N PRO A 48 5.75 -6.20 0.28
CA PRO A 48 4.32 -6.38 0.05
C PRO A 48 3.56 -5.09 0.37
N ALA A 49 2.67 -4.70 -0.52
CA ALA A 49 1.93 -3.45 -0.43
C ALA A 49 0.43 -3.65 -0.70
N THR A 50 -0.38 -2.85 -0.01
CA THR A 50 -1.79 -2.67 -0.31
C THR A 50 -1.98 -1.36 -1.04
N ILE A 51 -2.66 -1.40 -2.17
CA ILE A 51 -2.92 -0.24 -3.04
C ILE A 51 -4.30 0.32 -2.69
N LYS A 52 -4.37 1.62 -2.40
CA LYS A 52 -5.63 2.33 -2.13
C LYS A 52 -5.72 3.56 -3.01
N GLY A 53 -6.95 3.97 -3.32
CA GLY A 53 -7.20 5.26 -3.96
C GLY A 53 -6.69 6.42 -3.10
N LYS A 54 -6.48 7.57 -3.72
CA LYS A 54 -6.12 8.80 -3.01
C LYS A 54 -7.14 9.13 -1.91
N GLN A 55 -8.40 8.87 -2.18
CA GLN A 55 -9.48 9.02 -1.24
C GLN A 55 -10.57 7.96 -1.50
N ASP A 56 -10.81 7.11 -0.54
CA ASP A 56 -11.91 6.15 -0.55
C ASP A 56 -12.97 6.61 0.45
N VAL A 57 -14.14 7.04 -0.04
CA VAL A 57 -15.22 7.55 0.78
C VAL A 57 -16.40 6.57 0.80
N GLU A 58 -16.72 6.06 1.97
CA GLU A 58 -17.92 5.27 2.17
C GLU A 58 -19.16 6.16 2.13
N ILE A 59 -20.08 5.86 1.26
CA ILE A 59 -21.36 6.56 1.12
C ILE A 59 -22.39 5.86 2.01
N ARG A 60 -22.80 6.54 3.08
CA ARG A 60 -23.78 6.04 4.04
C ARG A 60 -25.02 6.93 4.04
N PRO A 61 -26.23 6.38 4.21
CA PRO A 61 -27.44 7.19 4.29
C PRO A 61 -27.45 7.95 5.62
N MET A 62 -27.88 9.20 5.60
CA MET A 62 -28.05 10.02 6.80
C MET A 62 -29.48 9.98 7.36
N VAL A 63 -30.41 9.40 6.60
CA VAL A 63 -31.83 9.24 6.95
C VAL A 63 -32.30 7.83 6.64
N SER A 64 -33.38 7.39 7.28
CA SER A 64 -33.98 6.07 7.08
C SER A 64 -35.06 6.12 6.00
N GLY A 65 -35.16 5.09 5.18
CA GLY A 65 -36.21 4.98 4.17
C GLY A 65 -35.90 3.94 3.11
N PHE A 66 -36.81 3.73 2.17
CA PHE A 66 -36.61 2.82 1.05
C PHE A 66 -35.86 3.51 -0.09
N ILE A 67 -34.93 2.82 -0.73
CA ILE A 67 -34.30 3.30 -1.96
C ILE A 67 -35.35 3.28 -3.07
N THR A 68 -35.66 4.43 -3.64
CA THR A 68 -36.62 4.58 -4.74
C THR A 68 -35.93 4.54 -6.10
N LYS A 69 -34.70 5.01 -6.20
CA LYS A 69 -33.95 5.04 -7.45
C LYS A 69 -32.44 4.96 -7.22
N LEU A 70 -31.78 4.22 -8.09
CA LEU A 70 -30.33 4.21 -8.32
C LEU A 70 -30.05 5.08 -9.55
N HIS A 71 -29.14 6.04 -9.44
CA HIS A 71 -28.77 6.96 -10.52
C HIS A 71 -27.43 6.59 -11.16
N VAL A 72 -26.72 5.63 -10.59
CA VAL A 72 -25.39 5.20 -11.02
C VAL A 72 -25.29 3.68 -10.95
N ASP A 73 -24.41 3.12 -11.76
CA ASP A 73 -24.04 1.70 -11.74
C ASP A 73 -22.66 1.51 -11.09
N GLU A 74 -22.36 0.26 -10.72
CA GLU A 74 -21.06 -0.15 -10.22
C GLU A 74 -19.98 0.11 -11.27
N GLY A 75 -18.86 0.70 -10.88
CA GLY A 75 -17.76 1.06 -11.79
C GLY A 75 -17.97 2.37 -12.57
N ALA A 76 -19.11 3.03 -12.42
CA ALA A 76 -19.35 4.32 -13.07
C ALA A 76 -18.46 5.43 -12.47
N THR A 77 -17.99 6.34 -13.33
CA THR A 77 -17.31 7.56 -12.89
C THR A 77 -18.34 8.62 -12.50
N VAL A 78 -18.17 9.22 -11.33
CA VAL A 78 -19.04 10.24 -10.76
C VAL A 78 -18.29 11.50 -10.39
N ARG A 79 -19.01 12.62 -10.36
CA ARG A 79 -18.49 13.92 -9.93
C ARG A 79 -19.00 14.29 -8.53
N LYS A 80 -18.26 15.12 -7.84
CA LYS A 80 -18.68 15.72 -6.59
C LYS A 80 -20.06 16.41 -6.74
N GLY A 81 -21.00 16.10 -5.82
CA GLY A 81 -22.36 16.60 -5.84
C GLY A 81 -23.33 15.83 -6.73
N GLN A 82 -22.85 14.87 -7.55
CA GLN A 82 -23.72 14.03 -8.36
C GLN A 82 -24.60 13.14 -7.48
N VAL A 83 -25.90 13.06 -7.76
CA VAL A 83 -26.85 12.19 -7.04
C VAL A 83 -26.55 10.74 -7.39
N LEU A 84 -26.37 9.90 -6.38
CA LEU A 84 -26.11 8.48 -6.48
C LEU A 84 -27.36 7.64 -6.21
N PHE A 85 -28.08 7.98 -5.11
CA PHE A 85 -29.27 7.27 -4.66
C PHE A 85 -30.36 8.26 -4.30
N SER A 86 -31.61 7.86 -4.51
CA SER A 86 -32.78 8.54 -3.97
C SER A 86 -33.46 7.64 -2.94
N ILE A 87 -33.72 8.19 -1.76
CA ILE A 87 -34.51 7.57 -0.67
C ILE A 87 -35.90 8.19 -0.73
N ASP A 88 -36.92 7.45 -0.33
CA ASP A 88 -38.30 7.93 -0.32
C ASP A 88 -38.44 9.26 0.45
N PRO A 89 -38.79 10.38 -0.20
CA PRO A 89 -38.84 11.69 0.39
C PRO A 89 -40.19 12.02 1.03
N VAL A 90 -41.23 11.18 0.88
CA VAL A 90 -42.62 11.53 1.18
C VAL A 90 -42.78 12.00 2.62
N GLN A 91 -42.33 11.27 3.60
CA GLN A 91 -42.40 11.63 5.01
C GLN A 91 -41.60 12.90 5.34
N TYR A 92 -40.45 13.09 4.72
CA TYR A 92 -39.57 14.25 4.94
C TYR A 92 -40.18 15.52 4.33
N GLN A 93 -40.79 15.39 3.14
CA GLN A 93 -41.52 16.49 2.49
C GLN A 93 -42.73 16.92 3.35
N ALA A 94 -43.47 15.97 3.90
CA ALA A 94 -44.58 16.29 4.83
C ALA A 94 -44.09 17.03 6.08
N ALA A 95 -42.95 16.63 6.65
CA ALA A 95 -42.32 17.30 7.79
C ALA A 95 -41.89 18.74 7.43
N VAL A 96 -41.34 18.98 6.24
CA VAL A 96 -41.02 20.34 5.77
C VAL A 96 -42.29 21.20 5.64
N ASN A 97 -43.35 20.66 5.06
CA ASN A 97 -44.63 21.39 4.90
C ASN A 97 -45.22 21.74 6.26
N SER A 98 -45.21 20.84 7.24
CA SER A 98 -45.65 21.09 8.60
C SER A 98 -44.83 22.18 9.32
N ALA A 99 -43.46 22.07 9.22
CA ALA A 99 -42.59 23.08 9.82
C ALA A 99 -42.74 24.45 9.15
N LYS A 100 -42.97 24.50 7.83
CA LYS A 100 -43.28 25.74 7.13
C LYS A 100 -44.56 26.39 7.62
N ALA A 101 -45.63 25.63 7.82
CA ALA A 101 -46.91 26.14 8.37
C ALA A 101 -46.71 26.69 9.80
N ALA A 102 -45.90 26.04 10.63
CA ALA A 102 -45.55 26.53 11.98
C ALA A 102 -44.81 27.89 11.95
N VAL A 103 -43.90 28.07 10.99
CA VAL A 103 -43.22 29.38 10.78
C VAL A 103 -44.22 30.46 10.39
N GLU A 104 -45.14 30.20 9.47
CA GLU A 104 -46.13 31.19 9.06
C GLU A 104 -47.05 31.55 10.24
N THR A 105 -47.48 30.60 11.07
CA THR A 105 -48.25 30.85 12.29
C THR A 105 -47.48 31.73 13.28
N ALA A 106 -46.22 31.39 13.56
CA ALA A 106 -45.38 32.17 14.48
C ALA A 106 -45.10 33.59 13.94
N LYS A 107 -44.95 33.74 12.64
CA LYS A 107 -44.77 35.05 11.97
C LYS A 107 -46.03 35.91 12.12
N ALA A 108 -47.20 35.33 11.93
CA ALA A 108 -48.46 36.05 12.13
C ALA A 108 -48.60 36.53 13.60
N ALA A 109 -48.21 35.69 14.57
CA ALA A 109 -48.23 36.07 15.99
C ALA A 109 -47.26 37.24 16.28
N VAL A 110 -46.06 37.24 15.71
CA VAL A 110 -45.10 38.36 15.82
C VAL A 110 -45.69 39.63 15.23
N ASN A 111 -46.28 39.60 14.03
CA ASN A 111 -46.90 40.77 13.40
C ASN A 111 -48.02 41.37 14.29
N THR A 112 -48.86 40.51 14.85
CA THR A 112 -49.94 40.97 15.78
C THR A 112 -49.34 41.62 17.01
N GLN A 113 -48.29 41.04 17.59
CA GLN A 113 -47.65 41.57 18.79
C GLN A 113 -46.86 42.86 18.50
N GLU A 114 -46.27 43.00 17.32
CA GLU A 114 -45.64 44.26 16.87
C GLU A 114 -46.64 45.40 16.76
N LEU A 115 -47.85 45.16 16.22
CA LEU A 115 -48.92 46.13 16.20
C LEU A 115 -49.35 46.54 17.63
N THR A 116 -49.47 45.57 18.52
CA THR A 116 -49.78 45.80 19.91
C THR A 116 -48.79 46.74 20.63
N VAL A 117 -47.48 46.40 20.46
CA VAL A 117 -46.34 47.20 21.01
C VAL A 117 -46.37 48.63 20.44
N ASN A 118 -46.54 48.76 19.13
CA ASN A 118 -46.58 50.09 18.48
C ASN A 118 -47.68 50.91 18.98
N ASN A 119 -48.92 50.36 19.12
CA ASN A 119 -50.11 51.08 19.71
C ASN A 119 -49.82 51.47 21.17
N LYS A 120 -49.31 50.56 22.00
CA LYS A 120 -48.96 50.86 23.38
C LYS A 120 -47.86 51.91 23.51
N ARG A 121 -46.88 51.93 22.62
CA ARG A 121 -45.77 52.92 22.57
C ARG A 121 -46.35 54.32 22.30
N GLU A 122 -47.36 54.49 21.41
CA GLU A 122 -48.01 55.74 21.12
C GLU A 122 -48.89 56.22 22.30
N LEU A 123 -49.56 55.29 23.02
CA LEU A 123 -50.33 55.63 24.22
C LEU A 123 -49.42 56.04 25.38
N ASN A 124 -48.29 55.40 25.56
CA ASN A 124 -47.33 55.76 26.60
C ASN A 124 -46.70 57.13 26.35
N LYS A 125 -46.33 57.46 25.10
CA LYS A 125 -45.87 58.84 24.72
C LYS A 125 -46.89 59.97 25.11
N LYS A 126 -48.22 59.62 25.18
CA LYS A 126 -49.28 60.52 25.57
C LYS A 126 -49.56 60.41 27.05
N ASN A 127 -48.79 59.71 27.86
CA ASN A 127 -48.95 59.42 29.28
C ASN A 127 -50.34 58.78 29.62
N ILE A 128 -50.91 57.96 28.69
CA ILE A 128 -52.18 57.26 28.90
C ILE A 128 -51.96 55.92 29.58
N ILE A 129 -50.81 55.28 29.38
CA ILE A 129 -50.43 54.02 30.02
C ILE A 129 -49.07 54.13 30.71
N SER A 130 -48.79 53.25 31.66
CA SER A 130 -47.55 53.21 32.42
C SER A 130 -46.37 52.63 31.58
N ASP A 131 -45.14 52.97 31.99
CA ASP A 131 -43.97 52.37 31.43
C ASP A 131 -43.90 50.82 31.62
N TYR A 132 -44.49 50.37 32.75
CA TYR A 132 -44.63 48.95 33.03
C TYR A 132 -45.48 48.21 31.99
N ASP A 133 -46.62 48.81 31.58
CA ASP A 133 -47.52 48.24 30.57
C ASP A 133 -46.88 48.15 29.20
N LEU A 134 -46.04 49.14 28.84
CA LEU A 134 -45.26 49.13 27.62
C LEU A 134 -44.19 48.04 27.70
N GLN A 135 -43.41 47.96 28.78
CA GLN A 135 -42.35 46.96 28.98
C GLN A 135 -42.94 45.54 28.95
N MET A 136 -44.08 45.28 29.51
CA MET A 136 -44.77 43.98 29.45
C MET A 136 -45.12 43.60 28.01
N ALA A 137 -45.55 44.54 27.17
CA ALA A 137 -45.83 44.25 25.76
C ALA A 137 -44.54 44.01 24.94
N GLU A 138 -43.46 44.75 25.25
CA GLU A 138 -42.17 44.54 24.61
C GLU A 138 -41.58 43.17 24.99
N ASN A 139 -41.71 42.77 26.26
CA ASN A 139 -41.29 41.42 26.69
C ASN A 139 -42.11 40.33 25.99
N GLN A 140 -43.43 40.52 25.81
CA GLN A 140 -44.30 39.59 25.08
C GLN A 140 -43.89 39.51 23.58
N LEU A 141 -43.52 40.65 22.98
CA LEU A 141 -42.98 40.67 21.60
C LEU A 141 -41.65 39.88 21.52
N ALA A 142 -40.76 40.09 22.49
CA ALA A 142 -39.52 39.33 22.54
C ALA A 142 -39.75 37.83 22.63
N GLN A 143 -40.75 37.39 23.45
CA GLN A 143 -41.15 35.98 23.55
C GLN A 143 -41.68 35.41 22.23
N THR A 144 -42.57 36.14 21.54
CA THR A 144 -43.10 35.69 20.24
C THR A 144 -42.03 35.66 19.16
N LYS A 145 -41.04 36.59 19.15
CA LYS A 145 -39.88 36.56 18.27
C LYS A 145 -39.01 35.35 18.55
N ALA A 146 -38.80 34.96 19.81
CA ALA A 146 -38.08 33.74 20.17
C ALA A 146 -38.81 32.46 19.65
N GLN A 147 -40.16 32.44 19.73
CA GLN A 147 -40.97 31.35 19.17
C GLN A 147 -40.83 31.25 17.64
N LEU A 148 -40.80 32.39 16.94
CA LEU A 148 -40.55 32.40 15.50
C LEU A 148 -39.15 31.88 15.15
N ALA A 149 -38.13 32.27 15.93
CA ALA A 149 -36.77 31.78 15.75
C ALA A 149 -36.68 30.22 15.94
N GLN A 150 -37.41 29.71 16.96
CA GLN A 150 -37.52 28.26 17.18
C GLN A 150 -38.20 27.54 16.01
N ALA A 151 -39.32 28.07 15.48
CA ALA A 151 -40.00 27.49 14.31
C ALA A 151 -39.12 27.50 13.06
N ASN A 152 -38.35 28.57 12.85
CA ASN A 152 -37.37 28.64 11.73
C ASN A 152 -36.26 27.57 11.88
N ALA A 153 -35.75 27.36 13.08
CA ALA A 153 -34.75 26.30 13.33
C ALA A 153 -35.33 24.90 13.02
N GLN A 154 -36.58 24.64 13.39
CA GLN A 154 -37.29 23.40 13.07
C GLN A 154 -37.46 23.22 11.55
N LEU A 155 -37.80 24.29 10.82
CA LEU A 155 -37.90 24.26 9.37
C LEU A 155 -36.52 23.95 8.69
N VAL A 156 -35.44 24.53 9.20
CA VAL A 156 -34.09 24.24 8.71
C VAL A 156 -33.76 22.76 8.92
N ASN A 157 -34.04 22.20 10.10
CA ASN A 157 -33.80 20.77 10.38
C ASN A 157 -34.62 19.85 9.45
N ALA A 158 -35.90 20.17 9.23
CA ALA A 158 -36.75 19.41 8.33
C ALA A 158 -36.25 19.46 6.89
N LYS A 159 -35.79 20.62 6.42
CA LYS A 159 -35.17 20.77 5.09
C LYS A 159 -33.86 19.98 4.93
N ASN A 160 -33.01 19.98 5.97
CA ASN A 160 -31.78 19.19 5.96
C ASN A 160 -32.11 17.70 5.86
N ASN A 161 -33.06 17.19 6.64
CA ASN A 161 -33.48 15.79 6.57
C ASN A 161 -34.03 15.43 5.17
N LEU A 162 -34.82 16.33 4.57
CA LEU A 162 -35.27 16.13 3.19
C LEU A 162 -34.10 16.11 2.19
N SER A 163 -33.12 16.99 2.34
CA SER A 163 -31.96 17.01 1.46
C SER A 163 -31.16 15.71 1.53
N TYR A 164 -31.11 15.07 2.69
CA TYR A 164 -30.42 13.78 2.88
C TYR A 164 -31.12 12.59 2.21
N THR A 165 -32.37 12.75 1.73
CA THR A 165 -33.03 11.73 0.90
C THR A 165 -32.40 11.62 -0.48
N SER A 166 -31.69 12.64 -0.94
CA SER A 166 -30.88 12.63 -2.15
C SER A 166 -29.42 12.43 -1.77
N VAL A 167 -28.94 11.18 -1.84
CA VAL A 167 -27.57 10.83 -1.48
C VAL A 167 -26.63 11.20 -2.62
N THR A 168 -25.70 12.11 -2.38
CA THR A 168 -24.76 12.63 -3.37
C THR A 168 -23.33 12.19 -3.10
N SER A 169 -22.49 12.20 -4.15
CA SER A 169 -21.04 11.96 -4.01
C SER A 169 -20.35 13.17 -3.36
N PRO A 170 -19.51 12.97 -2.33
CA PRO A 170 -18.73 14.05 -1.72
C PRO A 170 -17.47 14.41 -2.51
N SER A 171 -17.03 13.54 -3.42
CA SER A 171 -15.81 13.67 -4.23
C SER A 171 -16.03 13.19 -5.66
N ASP A 172 -15.11 13.53 -6.54
CA ASP A 172 -14.96 12.86 -7.84
C ASP A 172 -14.40 11.46 -7.59
N GLY A 173 -14.72 10.50 -8.47
CA GLY A 173 -14.19 9.16 -8.34
C GLY A 173 -14.98 8.09 -9.08
N VAL A 174 -14.69 6.83 -8.78
CA VAL A 174 -15.36 5.65 -9.35
C VAL A 174 -16.18 4.96 -8.26
N VAL A 175 -17.41 4.60 -8.62
CA VAL A 175 -18.36 3.90 -7.74
C VAL A 175 -17.92 2.45 -7.53
N GLY A 176 -17.83 2.02 -6.30
CA GLY A 176 -17.57 0.63 -5.92
C GLY A 176 -18.80 -0.27 -6.07
N SER A 177 -18.84 -1.36 -5.30
CA SER A 177 -19.99 -2.26 -5.26
C SER A 177 -21.21 -1.58 -4.62
N ILE A 178 -22.40 -1.95 -5.07
CA ILE A 178 -23.68 -1.45 -4.57
C ILE A 178 -24.49 -2.64 -4.01
N PRO A 179 -24.36 -2.94 -2.70
CA PRO A 179 -25.03 -4.09 -2.10
C PRO A 179 -26.55 -3.94 -1.98
N TYR A 180 -27.06 -2.70 -2.05
CA TYR A 180 -28.49 -2.37 -1.90
C TYR A 180 -29.14 -2.14 -3.27
N ARG A 181 -30.39 -2.56 -3.41
CA ARG A 181 -31.17 -2.39 -4.65
C ARG A 181 -32.39 -1.49 -4.40
N VAL A 182 -33.04 -1.05 -5.48
CA VAL A 182 -34.34 -0.34 -5.37
C VAL A 182 -35.30 -1.19 -4.56
N GLY A 183 -35.98 -0.58 -3.60
CA GLY A 183 -36.85 -1.23 -2.62
C GLY A 183 -36.16 -1.70 -1.33
N SER A 184 -34.85 -1.61 -1.22
CA SER A 184 -34.14 -1.92 0.04
C SER A 184 -34.41 -0.82 1.08
N LEU A 185 -34.66 -1.23 2.33
CA LEU A 185 -34.72 -0.32 3.47
C LEU A 185 -33.29 -0.02 3.94
N VAL A 186 -32.96 1.27 4.06
CA VAL A 186 -31.67 1.76 4.54
C VAL A 186 -31.83 2.71 5.71
N SER A 187 -30.80 2.83 6.55
CA SER A 187 -30.76 3.72 7.71
C SER A 187 -29.33 4.12 8.04
N PRO A 188 -29.07 5.15 8.85
CA PRO A 188 -27.71 5.52 9.28
C PRO A 188 -26.93 4.40 9.99
N SER A 189 -27.63 3.41 10.55
CA SER A 189 -27.04 2.29 11.31
C SER A 189 -26.80 1.02 10.49
N VAL A 190 -26.97 1.05 9.17
CA VAL A 190 -26.68 -0.13 8.32
C VAL A 190 -25.22 -0.53 8.42
N ALA A 191 -24.96 -1.84 8.48
CA ALA A 191 -23.61 -2.38 8.64
C ALA A 191 -22.70 -2.04 7.46
N SER A 192 -23.21 -2.21 6.23
CA SER A 192 -22.45 -1.92 5.00
C SER A 192 -22.82 -0.54 4.44
N PRO A 193 -21.87 0.19 3.83
CA PRO A 193 -22.18 1.43 3.11
C PRO A 193 -23.06 1.15 1.89
N LEU A 194 -23.76 2.18 1.39
CA LEU A 194 -24.51 2.09 0.12
C LEU A 194 -23.60 1.80 -1.06
N THR A 195 -22.44 2.41 -1.05
CA THR A 195 -21.32 2.19 -1.96
C THR A 195 -20.08 2.88 -1.39
N THR A 196 -18.95 2.69 -2.07
CA THR A 196 -17.72 3.48 -1.84
C THR A 196 -17.41 4.26 -3.11
N VAL A 197 -17.07 5.54 -2.99
CA VAL A 197 -16.53 6.33 -4.11
C VAL A 197 -15.03 6.46 -3.89
N ALA A 198 -14.25 5.91 -4.82
CA ALA A 198 -12.79 5.91 -4.79
C ALA A 198 -12.23 6.91 -5.81
N ASP A 199 -11.43 7.87 -5.35
CA ASP A 199 -10.60 8.67 -6.25
C ASP A 199 -9.37 7.84 -6.63
N ILE A 200 -9.38 7.35 -7.85
CA ILE A 200 -8.32 6.50 -8.41
C ILE A 200 -7.38 7.26 -9.36
N SER A 201 -7.42 8.59 -9.39
CA SER A 201 -6.52 9.41 -10.24
C SER A 201 -5.06 9.24 -9.84
N GLU A 202 -4.82 9.10 -8.55
CA GLU A 202 -3.55 8.79 -7.92
C GLU A 202 -3.76 7.66 -6.91
N MET A 203 -2.79 6.76 -6.80
CA MET A 203 -2.90 5.60 -5.93
C MET A 203 -1.80 5.61 -4.87
N TYR A 204 -2.19 5.28 -3.67
CA TYR A 204 -1.28 5.10 -2.55
C TYR A 204 -0.97 3.62 -2.35
N ALA A 205 0.30 3.26 -2.44
CA ALA A 205 0.78 1.95 -2.02
C ALA A 205 1.30 2.03 -0.58
N TYR A 206 0.63 1.32 0.32
CA TYR A 206 1.01 1.19 1.72
C TYR A 206 1.80 -0.09 1.90
N PHE A 207 3.01 0.03 2.39
CA PHE A 207 3.91 -1.09 2.67
C PHE A 207 4.61 -0.88 4.00
N SER A 208 5.20 -1.94 4.55
CA SER A 208 5.87 -1.89 5.85
C SER A 208 7.34 -2.24 5.72
N MET A 209 8.19 -1.47 6.40
CA MET A 209 9.61 -1.70 6.55
C MET A 209 9.93 -1.99 8.02
N THR A 210 10.85 -2.90 8.29
CA THR A 210 11.26 -3.19 9.67
C THR A 210 11.99 -1.99 10.30
N GLU A 211 11.85 -1.80 11.62
CA GLU A 211 12.55 -0.75 12.37
C GLU A 211 14.06 -0.83 12.15
N ARG A 212 14.63 -2.03 12.09
CA ARG A 212 16.08 -2.23 11.86
C ARG A 212 16.52 -1.63 10.53
N GLN A 213 15.76 -1.85 9.46
CA GLN A 213 16.06 -1.29 8.13
C GLN A 213 15.91 0.23 8.13
N LEU A 214 14.88 0.76 8.77
CA LEU A 214 14.71 2.22 8.89
C LEU A 214 15.85 2.85 9.65
N LEU A 215 16.26 2.27 10.79
CA LEU A 215 17.39 2.78 11.59
C LEU A 215 18.71 2.75 10.84
N SER A 216 18.96 1.75 9.98
CA SER A 216 20.16 1.75 9.12
C SER A 216 20.13 2.94 8.15
N GLN A 217 19.00 3.22 7.52
CA GLN A 217 18.85 4.37 6.62
C GLN A 217 18.98 5.72 7.35
N ILE A 218 18.46 5.82 8.59
CA ILE A 218 18.58 7.03 9.41
C ILE A 218 20.05 7.31 9.75
N ARG A 219 20.82 6.29 10.06
CA ARG A 219 22.27 6.44 10.36
C ARG A 219 23.06 6.93 9.16
N GLU A 220 22.66 6.58 7.94
CA GLU A 220 23.32 6.96 6.71
C GLU A 220 22.80 8.30 6.15
N GLY A 221 21.51 8.58 6.35
CA GLY A 221 20.80 9.68 5.71
C GLY A 221 20.45 10.89 6.57
N GLY A 222 20.56 10.79 7.91
CA GLY A 222 20.18 11.85 8.84
C GLY A 222 18.72 11.80 9.29
N SER A 223 17.96 12.89 9.09
CA SER A 223 16.57 12.97 9.51
C SER A 223 15.61 12.23 8.56
N THR A 224 14.44 11.83 9.06
CA THR A 224 13.37 11.20 8.24
C THR A 224 13.03 12.01 7.00
N LYS A 225 13.06 13.34 7.09
CA LYS A 225 12.80 14.23 5.95
C LYS A 225 13.89 14.13 4.88
N GLU A 226 15.15 14.13 5.29
CA GLU A 226 16.29 13.99 4.37
C GLU A 226 16.32 12.63 3.70
N ILE A 227 15.90 11.58 4.42
CA ILE A 227 15.75 10.24 3.85
C ILE A 227 14.70 10.25 2.75
N LEU A 228 13.51 10.82 3.01
CA LEU A 228 12.43 10.91 2.01
C LEU A 228 12.86 11.68 0.76
N GLU A 229 13.62 12.76 0.93
CA GLU A 229 14.12 13.56 -0.19
C GLU A 229 15.17 12.83 -1.04
N LYS A 230 15.96 11.94 -0.41
CA LYS A 230 17.03 11.16 -1.05
C LYS A 230 16.58 9.78 -1.54
N MET A 231 15.38 9.31 -1.11
CA MET A 231 14.86 8.02 -1.57
C MET A 231 14.71 8.00 -3.09
N PRO A 232 15.15 6.92 -3.75
CA PRO A 232 14.92 6.76 -5.17
C PRO A 232 13.43 6.57 -5.47
N ASP A 233 13.06 6.84 -6.71
CA ASP A 233 11.75 6.46 -7.21
C ASP A 233 11.58 4.94 -7.11
N VAL A 234 10.40 4.51 -6.69
CA VAL A 234 10.07 3.09 -6.49
C VAL A 234 9.23 2.57 -7.64
N GLN A 235 9.34 1.29 -7.90
CA GLN A 235 8.52 0.60 -8.88
C GLN A 235 7.41 -0.19 -8.17
N LEU A 236 6.32 -0.45 -8.88
CA LEU A 236 5.24 -1.29 -8.38
C LEU A 236 5.16 -2.56 -9.21
N GLN A 237 5.38 -3.70 -8.57
CA GLN A 237 5.12 -5.00 -9.17
C GLN A 237 3.69 -5.41 -8.84
N LEU A 238 2.90 -5.68 -9.86
CA LEU A 238 1.52 -6.12 -9.74
C LEU A 238 1.45 -7.59 -9.30
N ILE A 239 0.28 -8.03 -8.89
CA ILE A 239 0.06 -9.39 -8.38
C ILE A 239 0.37 -10.50 -9.43
N ASP A 240 0.29 -10.16 -10.71
CA ASP A 240 0.64 -11.05 -11.82
C ASP A 240 2.15 -11.11 -12.12
N GLY A 241 2.96 -10.40 -11.33
CA GLY A 241 4.40 -10.31 -11.50
C GLY A 241 4.87 -9.24 -12.49
N THR A 242 3.96 -8.58 -13.21
CA THR A 242 4.32 -7.51 -14.16
C THR A 242 4.68 -6.22 -13.43
N MET A 243 5.60 -5.45 -14.01
CA MET A 243 5.97 -4.14 -13.46
C MET A 243 5.02 -3.09 -14.00
N TYR A 244 4.49 -2.25 -13.11
CA TYR A 244 3.68 -1.10 -13.48
C TYR A 244 4.53 -0.08 -14.25
N ALA A 245 3.95 0.54 -15.27
CA ALA A 245 4.71 1.37 -16.20
C ALA A 245 5.22 2.68 -15.60
N ASP A 246 4.45 3.29 -14.69
CA ASP A 246 4.84 4.54 -14.03
C ASP A 246 5.56 4.23 -12.70
N SER A 247 6.65 4.93 -12.42
CA SER A 247 7.30 4.90 -11.11
C SER A 247 6.51 5.72 -10.09
N GLY A 248 6.67 5.34 -8.82
CA GLY A 248 6.09 6.06 -7.70
C GLY A 248 7.16 6.69 -6.81
N ARG A 249 6.74 7.56 -5.92
CA ARG A 249 7.61 8.19 -4.94
C ARG A 249 7.11 7.97 -3.53
N VAL A 250 8.01 7.64 -2.62
CA VAL A 250 7.67 7.54 -1.19
C VAL A 250 7.45 8.95 -0.65
N GLU A 251 6.25 9.20 -0.10
CA GLU A 251 5.86 10.51 0.42
C GLU A 251 5.91 10.58 1.94
N THR A 252 5.59 9.47 2.60
CA THR A 252 5.47 9.48 4.06
C THR A 252 6.04 8.22 4.68
N ILE A 253 6.66 8.42 5.84
CA ILE A 253 7.07 7.38 6.78
C ILE A 253 6.27 7.63 8.06
N SER A 254 5.57 6.62 8.57
CA SER A 254 4.81 6.74 9.81
C SER A 254 5.73 7.11 10.97
N GLY A 255 5.30 8.05 11.81
CA GLY A 255 5.98 8.39 13.06
C GLY A 255 5.75 7.38 14.20
N VAL A 256 4.98 6.31 13.95
CA VAL A 256 4.62 5.30 14.95
C VAL A 256 5.00 3.92 14.42
N ILE A 257 5.65 3.13 15.28
CA ILE A 257 6.01 1.74 15.02
C ILE A 257 4.84 0.86 15.46
N ASP A 258 4.43 -0.07 14.62
CA ASP A 258 3.48 -1.11 15.00
C ASP A 258 4.16 -2.08 15.97
N GLN A 259 3.69 -2.07 17.21
CA GLN A 259 4.28 -2.87 18.30
C GLN A 259 4.12 -4.38 18.11
N THR A 260 3.15 -4.80 17.28
CA THR A 260 2.88 -6.22 17.01
C THR A 260 3.89 -6.80 16.03
N THR A 261 4.28 -6.01 15.03
CA THR A 261 5.15 -6.44 13.92
C THR A 261 6.57 -5.87 13.99
N GLY A 262 6.81 -4.83 14.83
CA GLY A 262 8.09 -4.10 14.88
C GLY A 262 8.40 -3.38 13.56
N SER A 263 7.37 -2.94 12.84
CA SER A 263 7.51 -2.33 11.52
C SER A 263 6.94 -0.92 11.47
N VAL A 264 7.42 -0.15 10.51
CA VAL A 264 6.97 1.21 10.20
C VAL A 264 6.25 1.19 8.87
N THR A 265 5.04 1.75 8.84
CA THR A 265 4.26 1.87 7.62
C THR A 265 4.76 3.05 6.79
N MET A 266 4.98 2.81 5.52
CA MET A 266 5.36 3.79 4.51
C MET A 266 4.27 3.89 3.45
N ARG A 267 4.20 5.04 2.80
CA ARG A 267 3.26 5.30 1.71
C ARG A 267 4.00 5.85 0.51
N ALA A 268 3.84 5.17 -0.62
CA ALA A 268 4.30 5.66 -1.91
C ALA A 268 3.11 6.09 -2.79
N LEU A 269 3.26 7.18 -3.51
CA LEU A 269 2.30 7.71 -4.47
C LEU A 269 2.64 7.20 -5.87
N PHE A 270 1.65 6.66 -6.58
CA PHE A 270 1.76 6.24 -7.97
C PHE A 270 0.69 6.96 -8.81
N PRO A 271 1.04 7.59 -9.94
CA PRO A 271 0.06 8.11 -10.88
C PRO A 271 -0.71 6.98 -11.54
N ASN A 272 -2.01 7.15 -11.79
CA ASN A 272 -2.85 6.09 -12.38
C ASN A 272 -3.57 6.59 -13.64
N LYS A 273 -2.82 7.11 -14.60
CA LYS A 273 -3.35 7.74 -15.83
C LYS A 273 -4.24 6.82 -16.67
N HIS A 274 -3.97 5.53 -16.64
CA HIS A 274 -4.68 4.52 -17.44
C HIS A 274 -5.73 3.75 -16.63
N ASN A 275 -6.00 4.11 -15.38
CA ASN A 275 -6.95 3.45 -14.48
C ASN A 275 -6.72 1.92 -14.34
N VAL A 276 -5.46 1.47 -14.45
CA VAL A 276 -5.07 0.07 -14.30
C VAL A 276 -5.16 -0.35 -12.82
N LEU A 277 -4.68 0.53 -11.93
CA LEU A 277 -4.70 0.29 -10.50
C LEU A 277 -6.10 0.54 -9.94
N ARG A 278 -6.52 -0.32 -9.02
CA ARG A 278 -7.81 -0.20 -8.32
C ARG A 278 -7.61 -0.19 -6.82
N SER A 279 -8.46 0.53 -6.11
CA SER A 279 -8.42 0.52 -4.65
C SER A 279 -8.75 -0.88 -4.12
N GLY A 280 -7.96 -1.35 -3.12
CA GLY A 280 -8.03 -2.70 -2.58
C GLY A 280 -7.14 -3.73 -3.28
N SER A 281 -6.45 -3.37 -4.38
CA SER A 281 -5.45 -4.24 -5.01
C SER A 281 -4.23 -4.44 -4.11
N THR A 282 -3.50 -5.52 -4.37
CA THR A 282 -2.22 -5.83 -3.72
C THR A 282 -1.11 -5.92 -4.75
N GLY A 283 0.12 -5.71 -4.31
CA GLY A 283 1.31 -5.79 -5.14
C GLY A 283 2.55 -5.67 -4.27
N ASN A 284 3.70 -5.47 -4.89
CA ASN A 284 4.96 -5.25 -4.17
C ASN A 284 5.56 -3.91 -4.59
N VAL A 285 5.93 -3.09 -3.61
CA VAL A 285 6.77 -1.91 -3.86
C VAL A 285 8.21 -2.36 -3.93
N VAL A 286 8.85 -2.09 -5.05
CA VAL A 286 10.21 -2.52 -5.38
C VAL A 286 11.14 -1.31 -5.35
N PHE A 287 12.12 -1.35 -4.45
CA PHE A 287 13.18 -0.36 -4.36
C PHE A 287 14.35 -0.79 -5.24
N PRO A 288 14.74 0.01 -6.23
CA PRO A 288 15.97 -0.25 -6.97
C PRO A 288 17.16 0.00 -6.03
N ASN A 289 18.04 -0.98 -5.93
CA ASN A 289 19.29 -0.88 -5.20
C ASN A 289 20.45 -1.32 -6.10
N PRO A 290 20.90 -0.46 -7.03
CA PRO A 290 21.99 -0.81 -7.92
C PRO A 290 23.28 -0.92 -7.10
N LEU A 291 23.91 -2.09 -7.11
CA LEU A 291 25.26 -2.29 -6.64
C LEU A 291 26.20 -2.11 -7.83
N HIS A 292 27.10 -1.14 -7.73
CA HIS A 292 28.15 -0.91 -8.71
C HIS A 292 29.40 -1.67 -8.29
N ASP A 293 30.21 -2.05 -9.28
CA ASP A 293 31.51 -2.69 -9.09
C ASP A 293 31.49 -4.02 -8.31
N VAL A 294 30.39 -4.77 -8.38
CA VAL A 294 30.33 -6.12 -7.83
C VAL A 294 30.84 -7.16 -8.82
N ILE A 295 31.44 -8.23 -8.31
CA ILE A 295 31.95 -9.33 -9.13
C ILE A 295 30.90 -10.43 -9.15
N MET A 296 30.48 -10.85 -10.34
CA MET A 296 29.57 -11.98 -10.52
C MET A 296 30.35 -13.28 -10.72
N ILE A 297 30.04 -14.27 -9.86
CA ILE A 297 30.67 -15.61 -9.94
C ILE A 297 29.59 -16.70 -9.95
N PRO A 298 29.82 -17.84 -10.66
CA PRO A 298 28.92 -18.98 -10.55
C PRO A 298 28.91 -19.54 -9.12
N GLN A 299 27.77 -20.01 -8.65
CA GLN A 299 27.67 -20.67 -7.34
C GLN A 299 28.55 -21.92 -7.26
N SER A 300 28.76 -22.61 -8.38
CA SER A 300 29.68 -23.75 -8.48
C SER A 300 31.15 -23.43 -8.16
N ALA A 301 31.52 -22.15 -8.22
CA ALA A 301 32.88 -21.68 -7.88
C ALA A 301 33.09 -21.49 -6.37
N THR A 302 32.04 -21.64 -5.55
CA THR A 302 32.12 -21.41 -4.11
C THR A 302 32.03 -22.69 -3.30
N THR A 303 32.66 -22.69 -2.14
CA THR A 303 32.53 -23.72 -1.10
C THR A 303 32.04 -23.07 0.18
N GLU A 304 31.04 -23.68 0.80
CA GLU A 304 30.49 -23.21 2.08
C GLU A 304 31.11 -23.97 3.27
N ILE A 305 31.67 -23.23 4.18
CA ILE A 305 32.26 -23.78 5.40
C ILE A 305 31.78 -22.92 6.58
N GLN A 306 31.02 -23.49 7.50
CA GLN A 306 30.51 -22.80 8.72
C GLN A 306 29.83 -21.47 8.41
N ASP A 307 28.83 -21.48 7.52
CA ASP A 307 28.05 -20.31 7.07
C ASP A 307 28.87 -19.20 6.38
N LYS A 308 30.09 -19.50 5.95
CA LYS A 308 30.94 -18.60 5.17
C LYS A 308 31.22 -19.17 3.80
N GLN A 309 31.23 -18.31 2.80
CA GLN A 309 31.54 -18.68 1.42
C GLN A 309 33.00 -18.42 1.12
N PHE A 310 33.62 -19.38 0.43
CA PHE A 310 35.02 -19.33 0.02
C PHE A 310 35.16 -19.58 -1.50
N VAL A 311 36.16 -18.96 -2.09
CA VAL A 311 36.59 -19.20 -3.48
C VAL A 311 38.06 -19.51 -3.54
N PHE A 312 38.49 -20.35 -4.51
CA PHE A 312 39.88 -20.60 -4.76
C PHE A 312 40.42 -19.62 -5.80
N VAL A 313 41.27 -18.71 -5.36
CA VAL A 313 41.95 -17.70 -6.20
C VAL A 313 43.28 -18.27 -6.67
N LEU A 314 43.52 -18.28 -7.98
CA LEU A 314 44.78 -18.69 -8.59
C LEU A 314 45.80 -17.55 -8.43
N GLN A 315 46.90 -17.86 -7.73
CA GLN A 315 48.00 -16.94 -7.53
C GLN A 315 48.98 -16.96 -8.73
N PRO A 316 49.84 -15.93 -8.90
CA PRO A 316 50.79 -15.86 -10.00
C PRO A 316 51.80 -16.99 -10.02
N ASP A 317 52.02 -17.67 -8.89
CA ASP A 317 52.92 -18.83 -8.75
C ASP A 317 52.22 -20.18 -9.03
N ASN A 318 51.01 -20.15 -9.62
CA ASN A 318 50.15 -21.28 -9.90
C ASN A 318 49.72 -22.06 -8.64
N THR A 319 49.70 -21.43 -7.49
CA THR A 319 49.09 -21.98 -6.27
C THR A 319 47.68 -21.47 -6.08
N LEU A 320 46.82 -22.25 -5.40
CA LEU A 320 45.46 -21.88 -5.04
C LEU A 320 45.43 -21.29 -3.63
N LYS A 321 44.82 -20.14 -3.49
CA LYS A 321 44.55 -19.52 -2.21
C LYS A 321 43.08 -19.58 -1.90
N ASN A 322 42.70 -20.20 -0.77
CA ASN A 322 41.33 -20.19 -0.26
C ASN A 322 41.00 -18.83 0.35
N THR A 323 40.07 -18.12 -0.27
CA THR A 323 39.73 -16.72 0.12
C THR A 323 38.28 -16.64 0.54
N GLU A 324 38.03 -16.13 1.73
CA GLU A 324 36.68 -15.84 2.23
C GLU A 324 36.06 -14.68 1.42
N VAL A 325 34.82 -14.86 0.98
CA VAL A 325 34.08 -13.86 0.22
C VAL A 325 32.71 -13.60 0.84
N LYS A 326 32.30 -12.34 0.84
CA LYS A 326 30.92 -11.99 1.16
C LYS A 326 30.10 -11.95 -0.12
N VAL A 327 29.05 -12.76 -0.14
CA VAL A 327 28.22 -12.93 -1.33
C VAL A 327 26.75 -12.62 -1.06
N PHE A 328 26.05 -12.14 -2.10
CA PHE A 328 24.59 -12.10 -2.17
C PHE A 328 24.12 -13.08 -3.24
N SER A 329 23.12 -13.90 -2.92
CA SER A 329 22.50 -14.79 -3.90
C SER A 329 21.55 -14.01 -4.82
N LEU A 330 21.55 -14.40 -6.10
CA LEU A 330 20.49 -14.02 -7.03
C LEU A 330 19.31 -14.98 -6.91
N ASP A 331 18.11 -14.49 -7.22
CA ASP A 331 16.90 -15.32 -7.24
C ASP A 331 16.94 -16.44 -8.28
N ASP A 332 17.87 -16.38 -9.26
CA ASP A 332 18.06 -17.42 -10.29
C ASP A 332 18.82 -18.66 -9.80
N GLY A 333 19.41 -18.59 -8.59
CA GLY A 333 20.15 -19.69 -7.99
C GLY A 333 21.39 -20.15 -8.76
N LYS A 334 21.90 -19.38 -9.73
CA LYS A 334 23.05 -19.74 -10.56
C LYS A 334 24.31 -18.96 -10.24
N TYR A 335 24.16 -17.71 -9.83
CA TYR A 335 25.26 -16.79 -9.62
C TYR A 335 25.21 -16.15 -8.23
N TYR A 336 26.39 -15.79 -7.73
CA TYR A 336 26.57 -14.93 -6.57
C TYR A 336 27.18 -13.60 -6.99
N TYR A 337 26.78 -12.53 -6.32
CA TYR A 337 27.50 -11.26 -6.36
C TYR A 337 28.42 -11.15 -5.15
N VAL A 338 29.72 -10.98 -5.42
CA VAL A 338 30.75 -10.79 -4.40
C VAL A 338 30.92 -9.30 -4.14
N THR A 339 30.76 -8.90 -2.88
CA THR A 339 30.95 -7.50 -2.45
C THR A 339 32.28 -7.29 -1.75
N GLU A 340 32.81 -8.31 -1.09
CA GLU A 340 34.09 -8.26 -0.39
C GLU A 340 34.85 -9.57 -0.57
N GLY A 341 36.18 -9.48 -0.55
CA GLY A 341 37.09 -10.67 -0.56
C GLY A 341 37.68 -11.03 -1.91
N LEU A 342 37.19 -10.48 -3.04
CA LEU A 342 37.72 -10.74 -4.38
C LEU A 342 37.95 -9.41 -5.11
N LYS A 343 39.03 -9.33 -5.91
CA LYS A 343 39.37 -8.15 -6.72
C LYS A 343 39.11 -8.40 -8.18
N ALA A 344 38.79 -7.36 -8.93
CA ALA A 344 38.67 -7.41 -10.38
C ALA A 344 40.03 -7.84 -11.00
N GLY A 345 39.98 -8.75 -11.96
CA GLY A 345 41.17 -9.31 -12.63
C GLY A 345 41.76 -10.54 -11.94
N GLU A 346 41.35 -10.90 -10.74
CA GLU A 346 41.75 -12.15 -10.10
C GLU A 346 41.13 -13.35 -10.83
N LYS A 347 41.88 -14.44 -10.92
CA LYS A 347 41.43 -15.68 -11.56
C LYS A 347 40.91 -16.64 -10.49
N ILE A 348 39.68 -17.15 -10.66
CA ILE A 348 39.07 -18.11 -9.75
C ILE A 348 38.75 -19.41 -10.44
N VAL A 349 38.84 -20.52 -9.70
CA VAL A 349 38.47 -21.85 -10.19
C VAL A 349 36.94 -22.00 -10.09
N ILE A 350 36.32 -22.50 -11.17
CA ILE A 350 34.85 -22.65 -11.24
C ILE A 350 34.37 -24.10 -11.23
N GLU A 351 35.23 -25.06 -11.42
CA GLU A 351 34.91 -26.49 -11.43
C GLU A 351 35.82 -27.28 -10.51
N GLY A 352 35.29 -28.32 -9.87
CA GLY A 352 36.06 -29.22 -9.02
C GLY A 352 36.47 -28.63 -7.66
N VAL A 353 35.92 -27.50 -7.25
CA VAL A 353 36.29 -26.75 -6.03
C VAL A 353 36.22 -27.57 -4.75
N GLN A 354 35.34 -28.59 -4.69
CA GLN A 354 35.16 -29.44 -3.49
C GLN A 354 36.36 -30.33 -3.18
N ASN A 355 37.25 -30.58 -4.16
CA ASN A 355 38.41 -31.44 -4.01
C ASN A 355 39.73 -30.66 -3.87
N LEU A 356 39.67 -29.33 -3.90
CA LEU A 356 40.82 -28.46 -3.82
C LEU A 356 41.25 -28.19 -2.37
N LYS A 357 42.55 -27.94 -2.19
CA LYS A 357 43.12 -27.58 -0.89
C LYS A 357 43.87 -26.26 -1.02
N ASP A 358 43.88 -25.50 0.09
CA ASP A 358 44.67 -24.28 0.17
C ASP A 358 46.18 -24.58 -0.04
N GLY A 359 46.83 -23.74 -0.84
CA GLY A 359 48.23 -23.96 -1.23
C GLY A 359 48.48 -25.03 -2.29
N GLN A 360 47.46 -25.68 -2.85
CA GLN A 360 47.60 -26.67 -3.90
C GLN A 360 48.07 -25.99 -5.19
N SER A 361 49.10 -26.56 -5.85
CA SER A 361 49.54 -26.14 -7.19
C SER A 361 48.73 -26.83 -8.29
N ILE A 362 48.30 -26.06 -9.31
CA ILE A 362 47.53 -26.51 -10.46
C ILE A 362 48.23 -26.16 -11.78
#